data_f02dbd155364cfc8381f04a39d2d699c
#
_entry.id   f02dbd155364cfc8381f04a39d2d699c
#
_cell.length_a   1.000
_cell.length_b   1.000
_cell.length_c   1.000
_cell.angle_alpha   90.00
_cell.angle_beta   90.00
_cell.angle_gamma   90.00
#
_symmetry.space_group_name_H-M   'P 1'
#
loop_
_entity.id
_entity.type
_entity.pdbx_description
1 polymer ?
#
loop_
_entity_poly.entity_id
_entity_poly.type
_entity_poly.pdbx_seq_one_letter_code
_entity_poly.pdbx_strand_id
1 'polypeptide(L)'
;TYFLGPESALPMMMMSDAIQATVQLMEADRHRLTVGGAYNLAGMTFTPAELATEIQRHLPAFSIQYAPDFRQSIADSWPASIDDSVAKKDWDWKAEYDTVALVSKMLEEIKKKI
;
A
#
# COMPACT_ATOMS: atom_id res chain seq x y z
N THR A 1 20.05 1.26 3.27
CA THR A 1 20.08 -0.19 2.92
C THR A 1 18.70 -0.78 3.11
N TYR A 2 18.25 -1.54 2.15
CA TYR A 2 16.95 -2.19 2.15
C TYR A 2 17.09 -3.70 2.07
N PHE A 3 16.30 -4.43 2.84
CA PHE A 3 16.45 -5.88 2.99
C PHE A 3 15.75 -6.71 1.93
N LEU A 4 15.02 -6.12 1.01
CA LEU A 4 14.39 -6.80 -0.12
C LEU A 4 15.03 -6.38 -1.43
N GLY A 5 14.90 -7.23 -2.46
CA GLY A 5 15.40 -6.91 -3.80
C GLY A 5 14.59 -5.79 -4.47
N PRO A 6 15.15 -5.12 -5.49
CA PRO A 6 14.47 -3.99 -6.15
C PRO A 6 13.19 -4.38 -6.90
N GLU A 7 13.02 -5.65 -7.22
CA GLU A 7 11.87 -6.16 -7.97
C GLU A 7 10.79 -6.80 -7.08
N SER A 8 10.92 -6.73 -5.76
CA SER A 8 9.99 -7.37 -4.81
C SER A 8 8.72 -6.54 -4.66
N ALA A 9 7.73 -6.79 -5.50
CA ALA A 9 6.43 -6.10 -5.43
C ALA A 9 5.61 -6.62 -4.26
N LEU A 10 5.11 -5.70 -3.44
CA LEU A 10 4.23 -6.01 -2.31
C LEU A 10 3.01 -5.08 -2.33
N PRO A 11 1.82 -5.60 -1.94
CA PRO A 11 0.66 -4.73 -1.80
C PRO A 11 0.81 -3.85 -0.56
N MET A 12 0.52 -2.56 -0.72
CA MET A 12 0.62 -1.56 0.35
C MET A 12 -0.61 -0.68 0.36
N MET A 13 -0.86 -0.05 1.50
CA MET A 13 -1.98 0.87 1.65
C MET A 13 -1.62 1.96 2.64
N MET A 14 -2.04 3.19 2.34
CA MET A 14 -1.94 4.30 3.29
C MET A 14 -2.83 4.00 4.50
N MET A 15 -2.35 4.24 5.71
CA MET A 15 -3.11 3.94 6.93
C MET A 15 -4.47 4.64 6.97
N SER A 16 -4.56 5.87 6.49
CA SER A 16 -5.83 6.60 6.42
C SER A 16 -6.85 5.89 5.51
N ASP A 17 -6.39 5.25 4.43
CA ASP A 17 -7.25 4.46 3.57
C ASP A 17 -7.78 3.22 4.28
N ALA A 18 -6.93 2.55 5.07
CA ALA A 18 -7.34 1.39 5.84
C ALA A 18 -8.40 1.76 6.90
N ILE A 19 -8.22 2.88 7.56
CA ILE A 19 -9.17 3.39 8.54
C ILE A 19 -10.49 3.75 7.87
N GLN A 20 -10.43 4.44 6.74
CA GLN A 20 -11.61 4.82 5.96
C GLN A 20 -12.39 3.60 5.50
N ALA A 21 -11.69 2.57 5.01
CA ALA A 21 -12.31 1.31 4.61
C ALA A 21 -13.07 0.67 5.75
N THR A 22 -12.48 0.65 6.95
CA THR A 22 -13.11 0.09 8.14
C THR A 22 -14.38 0.85 8.49
N VAL A 23 -14.33 2.19 8.52
CA VAL A 23 -15.50 3.03 8.81
C VAL A 23 -16.59 2.84 7.76
N GLN A 24 -16.22 2.83 6.47
CA GLN A 24 -17.17 2.63 5.38
C GLN A 24 -17.87 1.27 5.47
N LEU A 25 -17.12 0.23 5.84
CA LEU A 25 -17.71 -1.10 6.02
C LEU A 25 -18.71 -1.12 7.18
N MET A 26 -18.38 -0.44 8.28
CA MET A 26 -19.27 -0.33 9.44
C MET A 26 -20.56 0.44 9.11
N GLU A 27 -20.47 1.43 8.23
CA GLU A 27 -21.61 2.26 7.82
C GLU A 27 -22.36 1.70 6.61
N ALA A 28 -21.81 0.69 5.93
CA ALA A 28 -22.43 0.13 4.73
C ALA A 28 -23.77 -0.56 5.06
N ASP A 29 -24.70 -0.47 4.10
CA ASP A 29 -25.96 -1.18 4.20
C ASP A 29 -25.71 -2.69 4.28
N ARG A 30 -26.19 -3.32 5.35
CA ARG A 30 -26.02 -4.74 5.59
C ARG A 30 -26.47 -5.61 4.42
N HIS A 31 -27.51 -5.18 3.71
CA HIS A 31 -28.04 -5.92 2.56
C HIS A 31 -27.14 -5.89 1.34
N ARG A 32 -26.18 -4.97 1.27
CA ARG A 32 -25.18 -4.90 0.20
C ARG A 32 -24.00 -5.83 0.43
N LEU A 33 -23.78 -6.28 1.66
CA LEU A 33 -22.63 -7.10 2.02
C LEU A 33 -22.89 -8.55 1.66
N THR A 34 -22.08 -9.09 0.74
CA THR A 34 -22.24 -10.46 0.24
C THR A 34 -21.33 -11.47 0.95
N VAL A 35 -20.33 -10.97 1.70
CA VAL A 35 -19.37 -11.82 2.41
C VAL A 35 -19.55 -11.64 3.91
N GLY A 36 -19.74 -12.75 4.64
CA GLY A 36 -20.00 -12.70 6.09
C GLY A 36 -18.75 -12.65 6.96
N GLY A 37 -17.58 -12.98 6.42
CA GLY A 37 -16.36 -13.13 7.22
C GLY A 37 -15.40 -11.95 7.10
N ALA A 38 -14.88 -11.71 5.90
CA ALA A 38 -13.85 -10.69 5.69
C ALA A 38 -13.84 -10.21 4.24
N TYR A 39 -13.34 -8.99 4.03
CA TYR A 39 -13.15 -8.42 2.71
C TYR A 39 -11.67 -8.15 2.45
N ASN A 40 -11.24 -8.42 1.23
CA ASN A 40 -9.91 -8.03 0.77
C ASN A 40 -9.97 -6.58 0.25
N LEU A 41 -8.98 -5.80 0.61
CA LEU A 41 -8.86 -4.40 0.19
C LEU A 41 -7.51 -4.19 -0.46
N ALA A 42 -7.48 -3.47 -1.57
CA ALA A 42 -6.25 -3.10 -2.24
C ALA A 42 -6.07 -1.59 -2.21
N GLY A 43 -4.88 -1.13 -1.88
CA GLY A 43 -4.52 0.28 -2.02
C GLY A 43 -3.64 0.45 -3.25
N MET A 44 -2.41 -0.02 -3.17
CA MET A 44 -1.43 0.08 -4.24
C MET A 44 -0.45 -1.08 -4.17
N THR A 45 0.24 -1.33 -5.27
CA THR A 45 1.35 -2.28 -5.32
C THR A 45 2.54 -1.58 -5.95
N PHE A 46 3.70 -1.69 -5.34
CA PHE A 46 4.93 -1.12 -5.89
C PHE A 46 6.14 -1.98 -5.51
N THR A 47 7.21 -1.87 -6.32
CA THR A 47 8.50 -2.45 -5.99
C THR A 47 9.34 -1.42 -5.24
N PRO A 48 10.37 -1.85 -4.48
CA PRO A 48 11.30 -0.91 -3.86
C PRO A 48 11.96 0.04 -4.87
N ALA A 49 12.24 -0.43 -6.09
CA ALA A 49 12.80 0.41 -7.13
C ALA A 49 11.84 1.53 -7.54
N GLU A 50 10.57 1.23 -7.69
CA GLU A 50 9.53 2.23 -8.01
C GLU A 50 9.39 3.26 -6.90
N LEU A 51 9.40 2.79 -5.65
CA LEU A 51 9.33 3.66 -4.47
C LEU A 51 10.54 4.59 -4.41
N ALA A 52 11.74 4.06 -4.65
CA ALA A 52 12.97 4.85 -4.65
C ALA A 52 12.93 5.93 -5.73
N THR A 53 12.40 5.62 -6.91
CA THR A 53 12.24 6.59 -8.00
C THR A 53 11.32 7.75 -7.59
N GLU A 54 10.22 7.45 -6.94
CA GLU A 54 9.30 8.50 -6.46
C GLU A 54 9.93 9.36 -5.37
N ILE A 55 10.68 8.76 -4.45
CA ILE A 55 11.38 9.52 -3.40
C ILE A 55 12.42 10.44 -4.03
N GLN A 56 13.14 9.99 -5.08
CA GLN A 56 14.13 10.78 -5.76
C GLN A 56 13.54 12.02 -6.47
N ARG A 57 12.27 12.00 -6.84
CA ARG A 57 11.60 13.17 -7.39
C ARG A 57 11.50 14.30 -6.38
N HIS A 58 11.38 13.97 -5.09
CA HIS A 58 11.29 14.94 -4.00
C HIS A 58 12.64 15.23 -3.36
N LEU A 59 13.51 14.21 -3.33
CA LEU A 59 14.84 14.29 -2.72
C LEU A 59 15.88 13.75 -3.72
N PRO A 60 16.39 14.58 -4.65
CA PRO A 60 17.31 14.11 -5.70
C PRO A 60 18.59 13.45 -5.17
N ALA A 61 19.00 13.78 -3.94
CA ALA A 61 20.18 13.18 -3.33
C ALA A 61 19.93 11.81 -2.69
N PHE A 62 18.66 11.36 -2.66
CA PHE A 62 18.31 10.07 -2.08
C PHE A 62 18.93 8.93 -2.86
N SER A 63 19.52 7.97 -2.15
CA SER A 63 20.05 6.74 -2.74
C SER A 63 19.65 5.55 -1.89
N ILE A 64 19.54 4.39 -2.50
CA ILE A 64 19.17 3.16 -1.83
C ILE A 64 20.14 2.04 -2.23
N GLN A 65 20.50 1.21 -1.28
CA GLN A 65 21.28 -0.01 -1.51
C GLN A 65 20.42 -1.21 -1.13
N TYR A 66 20.48 -2.24 -1.95
CA TYR A 66 19.70 -3.45 -1.74
C TYR A 66 20.60 -4.54 -1.14
N ALA A 67 20.20 -5.08 0.00
CA ALA A 67 20.91 -6.16 0.66
C ALA A 67 19.90 -7.22 1.10
N PRO A 68 19.38 -8.04 0.14
CA PRO A 68 18.39 -9.06 0.47
C PRO A 68 18.90 -10.03 1.52
N ASP A 69 18.04 -10.35 2.48
CA ASP A 69 18.33 -11.31 3.52
C ASP A 69 17.23 -12.40 3.57
N PHE A 70 17.09 -13.11 4.68
CA PHE A 70 16.09 -14.17 4.80
C PHE A 70 14.65 -13.68 4.56
N ARG A 71 14.38 -12.39 4.76
CA ARG A 71 13.05 -11.81 4.54
C ARG A 71 12.66 -11.79 3.06
N GLN A 72 13.64 -11.89 2.16
CA GLN A 72 13.36 -11.98 0.73
C GLN A 72 12.53 -13.22 0.40
N SER A 73 12.85 -14.37 0.98
CA SER A 73 12.08 -15.59 0.74
C SER A 73 10.65 -15.49 1.31
N ILE A 74 10.49 -14.79 2.42
CA ILE A 74 9.18 -14.54 3.00
C ILE A 74 8.36 -13.63 2.06
N ALA A 75 8.96 -12.56 1.58
CA ALA A 75 8.30 -11.63 0.66
C ALA A 75 7.93 -12.31 -0.66
N ASP A 76 8.79 -13.19 -1.18
CA ASP A 76 8.53 -13.90 -2.42
C ASP A 76 7.32 -14.84 -2.32
N SER A 77 6.96 -15.26 -1.11
CA SER A 77 5.81 -16.12 -0.88
C SER A 77 4.49 -15.32 -0.81
N TRP A 78 4.56 -14.01 -0.70
CA TRP A 78 3.38 -13.14 -0.60
C TRP A 78 2.86 -12.78 -1.99
N PRO A 79 1.54 -12.52 -2.14
CA PRO A 79 1.01 -12.05 -3.41
C PRO A 79 1.53 -10.65 -3.74
N ALA A 80 1.75 -10.40 -5.02
CA ALA A 80 2.18 -9.08 -5.49
C ALA A 80 1.02 -8.07 -5.46
N SER A 81 -0.22 -8.55 -5.56
CA SER A 81 -1.41 -7.69 -5.54
C SER A 81 -2.56 -8.41 -4.85
N ILE A 82 -3.58 -7.65 -4.46
CA ILE A 82 -4.79 -8.17 -3.82
C ILE A 82 -5.99 -7.80 -4.68
N ASP A 83 -6.89 -8.77 -4.90
CA ASP A 83 -8.14 -8.54 -5.61
C ASP A 83 -9.19 -8.04 -4.62
N ASP A 84 -9.62 -6.80 -4.77
CA ASP A 84 -10.63 -6.16 -3.94
C ASP A 84 -11.96 -5.93 -4.67
N SER A 85 -12.19 -6.65 -5.76
CA SER A 85 -13.39 -6.48 -6.59
C SER A 85 -14.69 -6.62 -5.82
N VAL A 86 -14.74 -7.51 -4.82
CA VAL A 86 -15.93 -7.72 -3.99
C VAL A 86 -16.23 -6.47 -3.15
N ALA A 87 -15.23 -5.87 -2.54
CA ALA A 87 -15.40 -4.64 -1.76
C ALA A 87 -15.86 -3.48 -2.65
N LYS A 88 -15.29 -3.36 -3.83
CA LYS A 88 -15.72 -2.34 -4.81
C LYS A 88 -17.17 -2.49 -5.20
N LYS A 89 -17.61 -3.73 -5.40
CA LYS A 89 -18.99 -4.04 -5.75
C LYS A 89 -19.95 -3.78 -4.58
N ASP A 90 -19.57 -4.19 -3.37
CA ASP A 90 -20.48 -4.21 -2.22
C ASP A 90 -20.67 -2.83 -1.59
N TRP A 91 -19.63 -1.99 -1.53
CA TRP A 91 -19.78 -0.62 -0.98
C TRP A 91 -18.94 0.43 -1.69
N ASP A 92 -18.64 0.20 -2.95
CA ASP A 92 -17.93 1.18 -3.80
C ASP A 92 -16.56 1.57 -3.24
N TRP A 93 -15.83 0.60 -2.66
CA TRP A 93 -14.51 0.84 -2.10
C TRP A 93 -13.57 1.45 -3.13
N LYS A 94 -12.82 2.46 -2.73
CA LYS A 94 -11.79 3.07 -3.54
C LYS A 94 -10.71 3.66 -2.64
N ALA A 95 -9.45 3.30 -2.88
CA ALA A 95 -8.32 3.90 -2.19
C ALA A 95 -8.09 5.33 -2.69
N GLU A 96 -7.81 6.25 -1.78
CA GLU A 96 -7.52 7.64 -2.12
C GLU A 96 -6.04 7.87 -2.44
N TYR A 97 -5.16 7.00 -1.97
CA TYR A 97 -3.72 7.16 -2.12
C TYR A 97 -3.14 6.13 -3.07
N ASP A 98 -2.42 6.59 -4.08
CA ASP A 98 -1.55 5.77 -4.91
C ASP A 98 -0.09 5.95 -4.44
N THR A 99 0.87 5.39 -5.17
CA THR A 99 2.29 5.48 -4.79
C THR A 99 2.78 6.92 -4.76
N VAL A 100 2.39 7.74 -5.73
CA VAL A 100 2.79 9.14 -5.80
C VAL A 100 2.26 9.93 -4.60
N ALA A 101 0.97 9.80 -4.32
CA ALA A 101 0.34 10.49 -3.20
C ALA A 101 0.88 10.02 -1.85
N LEU A 102 1.14 8.71 -1.72
CA LEU A 102 1.72 8.13 -0.52
C LEU A 102 3.10 8.72 -0.21
N VAL A 103 3.99 8.76 -1.19
CA VAL A 103 5.34 9.29 -1.02
C VAL A 103 5.29 10.75 -0.64
N SER A 104 4.48 11.55 -1.32
CA SER A 104 4.33 12.97 -1.05
C SER A 104 3.85 13.21 0.40
N LYS A 105 2.82 12.49 0.81
CA LYS A 105 2.25 12.62 2.17
C LYS A 105 3.22 12.17 3.25
N MET A 106 3.89 11.05 3.04
CA MET A 106 4.84 10.52 4.01
C MET A 106 6.04 11.45 4.20
N LEU A 107 6.58 12.00 3.13
CA LEU A 107 7.69 12.96 3.23
C LEU A 107 7.26 14.25 3.94
N GLU A 108 6.05 14.72 3.67
CA GLU A 108 5.49 15.88 4.36
C GLU A 108 5.40 15.66 5.87
N GLU A 109 4.85 14.51 6.27
CA GLU A 109 4.68 14.18 7.69
C GLU A 109 6.03 13.97 8.41
N ILE A 110 6.98 13.36 7.74
CA ILE A 110 8.33 13.16 8.31
C ILE A 110 9.01 14.51 8.53
N LYS A 111 8.89 15.43 7.59
CA LYS A 111 9.46 16.79 7.73
C LYS A 111 8.90 17.54 8.93
N LYS A 112 7.62 17.32 9.27
CA LYS A 112 7.00 17.95 10.44
C LYS A 112 7.56 17.42 11.75
N LYS A 113 8.13 16.22 11.77
CA LYS A 113 8.67 15.58 12.97
C LYS A 113 10.15 15.87 13.19
N ILE A 114 10.82 16.44 12.23
CA ILE A 114 12.24 16.83 12.32
C ILE A 114 12.36 18.35 12.67
#